data_3f6b41ef3e4636974c77029d46c8422e
#
_entry.id   3f6b41ef3e4636974c77029d46c8422e
#
_cell.length_a   1.000
_cell.length_b   1.000
_cell.length_c   1.000
_cell.angle_alpha   90.00
_cell.angle_beta   90.00
_cell.angle_gamma   90.00
#
_symmetry.space_group_name_H-M   'P 1'
#
loop_
_entity.id
_entity.type
_entity.pdbx_description
1 polymer ?
#
loop_
_entity_poly.entity_id
_entity_poly.type
_entity_poly.pdbx_seq_one_letter_code
_entity_poly.pdbx_strand_id
1 'polypeptide(L)'
;MTWRAWATFATLCAIWGVPYFFIKLALHDLSPVCVAWGRITLAAIVLVPIAWRRGSLQRAFAHKIAVSTFAVAELVVPFSLIAMGEQWISSSLTGILIATVPLSVVVIAPLFGVKERIGALRIAGLAIGFCGVIAIVGLDSGHGPMLWAGVACIMVSVAGYAIGPLVVERYLSDVDELGAVAASLVVASLVLLPLAVWSAPSQMPSALSLTAVAVLGVACTALALFLYFFLINEAGAARASVVAYINPAVAAVIGVVVLNEPFGAGTAAGMAMILFGSWLATGKSKAAEGRLKPDAQQA
;
A
#
# COMPACT_ATOMS: atom_id res chain seq x y z
N MET A 1 -14.97 12.28 -14.99
CA MET A 1 -15.13 12.12 -13.51
C MET A 1 -16.04 13.23 -13.03
N THR A 2 -16.98 12.90 -12.15
CA THR A 2 -17.81 13.88 -11.47
C THR A 2 -16.95 14.74 -10.53
N TRP A 3 -17.46 15.91 -10.08
CA TRP A 3 -16.74 16.72 -9.09
C TRP A 3 -16.51 15.96 -7.77
N ARG A 4 -17.47 15.09 -7.39
CA ARG A 4 -17.36 14.22 -6.21
C ARG A 4 -16.20 13.23 -6.34
N ALA A 5 -16.07 12.59 -7.51
CA ALA A 5 -14.95 11.68 -7.77
C ALA A 5 -13.60 12.42 -7.75
N TRP A 6 -13.51 13.65 -8.25
CA TRP A 6 -12.30 14.46 -8.16
C TRP A 6 -11.95 14.86 -6.71
N ALA A 7 -12.96 15.27 -5.93
CA ALA A 7 -12.77 15.60 -4.52
C ALA A 7 -12.30 14.37 -3.73
N THR A 8 -12.94 13.21 -3.93
CA THR A 8 -12.54 11.94 -3.31
C THR A 8 -11.12 11.52 -3.71
N PHE A 9 -10.78 11.65 -4.98
CA PHE A 9 -9.45 11.37 -5.50
C PHE A 9 -8.38 12.23 -4.83
N ALA A 10 -8.58 13.55 -4.77
CA ALA A 10 -7.66 14.48 -4.12
C ALA A 10 -7.51 14.18 -2.62
N THR A 11 -8.63 13.90 -1.93
CA THR A 11 -8.64 13.51 -0.52
C THR A 11 -7.85 12.22 -0.29
N LEU A 12 -8.03 11.21 -1.14
CA LEU A 12 -7.28 9.95 -1.06
C LEU A 12 -5.78 10.15 -1.29
N CYS A 13 -5.39 10.96 -2.29
CA CYS A 13 -3.99 11.29 -2.53
C CYS A 13 -3.35 11.92 -1.29
N ALA A 14 -4.06 12.84 -0.62
CA ALA A 14 -3.60 13.43 0.62
C ALA A 14 -3.52 12.38 1.75
N ILE A 15 -4.61 11.65 2.02
CA ILE A 15 -4.69 10.68 3.13
C ILE A 15 -3.69 9.55 2.98
N TRP A 16 -3.44 9.03 1.78
CA TRP A 16 -2.47 7.96 1.55
C TRP A 16 -1.03 8.45 1.34
N GLY A 17 -0.83 9.76 1.18
CA GLY A 17 0.50 10.37 1.16
C GLY A 17 1.07 10.66 2.55
N VAL A 18 0.23 10.76 3.60
CA VAL A 18 0.67 11.13 4.95
C VAL A 18 1.00 9.98 5.92
N PRO A 19 0.71 8.69 5.68
CA PRO A 19 0.94 7.63 6.67
C PRO A 19 2.39 7.56 7.16
N TYR A 20 3.36 7.73 6.30
CA TYR A 20 4.78 7.67 6.63
C TYR A 20 5.18 8.74 7.64
N PHE A 21 4.63 9.95 7.51
CA PHE A 21 4.79 11.01 8.51
C PHE A 21 4.24 10.61 9.88
N PHE A 22 3.01 10.07 9.92
CA PHE A 22 2.41 9.66 11.19
C PHE A 22 3.08 8.42 11.79
N ILE A 23 3.62 7.52 10.98
CA ILE A 23 4.44 6.40 11.46
C ILE A 23 5.68 6.95 12.18
N LYS A 24 6.41 7.92 11.58
CA LYS A 24 7.56 8.57 12.23
C LYS A 24 7.20 9.17 13.59
N LEU A 25 6.07 9.87 13.70
CA LEU A 25 5.59 10.42 14.96
C LEU A 25 5.26 9.33 15.99
N ALA A 26 4.59 8.27 15.57
CA ALA A 26 4.21 7.18 16.46
C ALA A 26 5.42 6.39 16.98
N LEU A 27 6.46 6.23 16.15
CA LEU A 27 7.70 5.51 16.49
C LEU A 27 8.53 6.22 17.55
N HIS A 28 8.19 7.45 17.92
CA HIS A 28 8.87 8.14 19.02
C HIS A 28 8.69 7.40 20.36
N ASP A 29 7.49 6.85 20.62
CA ASP A 29 7.16 6.20 21.89
C ASP A 29 6.74 4.74 21.73
N LEU A 30 6.41 4.32 20.50
CA LEU A 30 5.84 3.01 20.22
C LEU A 30 6.78 2.14 19.38
N SER A 31 6.81 0.85 19.68
CA SER A 31 7.50 -0.10 18.81
C SER A 31 6.81 -0.21 17.44
N PRO A 32 7.53 -0.59 16.36
CA PRO A 32 6.94 -0.79 15.04
C PRO A 32 5.71 -1.69 15.03
N VAL A 33 5.76 -2.77 15.83
CA VAL A 33 4.64 -3.72 15.96
C VAL A 33 3.44 -3.07 16.65
N CYS A 34 3.65 -2.27 17.70
CA CYS A 34 2.58 -1.54 18.37
C CYS A 34 1.91 -0.51 17.43
N VAL A 35 2.69 0.18 16.60
CA VAL A 35 2.16 1.10 15.58
C VAL A 35 1.29 0.33 14.57
N ALA A 36 1.81 -0.76 14.01
CA ALA A 36 1.08 -1.60 13.06
C ALA A 36 -0.19 -2.20 13.67
N TRP A 37 -0.09 -2.78 14.85
CA TRP A 37 -1.22 -3.37 15.57
C TRP A 37 -2.30 -2.34 15.93
N GLY A 38 -1.91 -1.20 16.48
CA GLY A 38 -2.82 -0.12 16.85
C GLY A 38 -3.59 0.42 15.62
N ARG A 39 -2.86 0.66 14.51
CA ARG A 39 -3.45 1.07 13.22
C ARG A 39 -4.47 0.06 12.71
N ILE A 40 -4.13 -1.23 12.69
CA ILE A 40 -4.99 -2.32 12.20
C ILE A 40 -6.21 -2.48 13.10
N THR A 41 -6.01 -2.48 14.41
CA THR A 41 -7.09 -2.67 15.39
C THR A 41 -8.09 -1.52 15.35
N LEU A 42 -7.63 -0.28 15.28
CA LEU A 42 -8.52 0.88 15.15
C LEU A 42 -9.32 0.85 13.85
N ALA A 43 -8.69 0.45 12.74
CA ALA A 43 -9.40 0.26 11.47
C ALA A 43 -10.44 -0.87 11.58
N ALA A 44 -10.12 -1.98 12.26
CA ALA A 44 -11.05 -3.08 12.51
C ALA A 44 -12.25 -2.61 13.34
N ILE A 45 -12.03 -1.85 14.41
CA ILE A 45 -13.11 -1.30 15.27
C ILE A 45 -14.10 -0.48 14.43
N VAL A 46 -13.63 0.25 13.41
CA VAL A 46 -14.48 1.06 12.53
C VAL A 46 -15.17 0.21 11.46
N LEU A 47 -14.44 -0.64 10.75
CA LEU A 47 -14.95 -1.32 9.56
C LEU A 47 -15.72 -2.62 9.86
N VAL A 48 -15.37 -3.35 10.94
CA VAL A 48 -16.04 -4.60 11.28
C VAL A 48 -17.53 -4.43 11.58
N PRO A 49 -17.97 -3.43 12.38
CA PRO A 49 -19.40 -3.21 12.61
C PRO A 49 -20.18 -2.91 11.31
N ILE A 50 -19.54 -2.20 10.36
CA ILE A 50 -20.16 -1.86 9.08
C ILE A 50 -20.30 -3.11 8.21
N ALA A 51 -19.23 -3.91 8.09
CA ALA A 51 -19.23 -5.17 7.35
C ALA A 51 -20.20 -6.20 7.95
N TRP A 52 -20.28 -6.26 9.29
CA TRP A 52 -21.21 -7.14 9.98
C TRP A 52 -22.67 -6.78 9.70
N ARG A 53 -23.03 -5.50 9.78
CA ARG A 53 -24.39 -5.01 9.46
C ARG A 53 -24.78 -5.27 8.01
N ARG A 54 -23.81 -5.30 7.08
CA ARG A 54 -24.04 -5.64 5.67
C ARG A 54 -24.08 -7.16 5.39
N GLY A 55 -23.80 -8.00 6.40
CA GLY A 55 -23.70 -9.46 6.26
C GLY A 55 -22.53 -9.94 5.42
N SER A 56 -21.58 -9.05 5.07
CA SER A 56 -20.43 -9.38 4.23
C SER A 56 -19.31 -10.08 5.00
N LEU A 57 -19.20 -9.83 6.30
CA LEU A 57 -18.18 -10.40 7.17
C LEU A 57 -18.25 -11.94 7.27
N GLN A 58 -19.46 -12.49 7.37
CA GLN A 58 -19.66 -13.94 7.48
C GLN A 58 -19.25 -14.66 6.20
N ARG A 59 -19.56 -14.08 5.04
CA ARG A 59 -19.13 -14.61 3.73
C ARG A 59 -17.62 -14.62 3.61
N ALA A 60 -16.96 -13.55 4.04
CA ALA A 60 -15.50 -13.47 4.03
C ALA A 60 -14.87 -14.57 4.89
N PHE A 61 -15.38 -14.82 6.11
CA PHE A 61 -14.86 -15.87 6.98
C PHE A 61 -15.10 -17.30 6.46
N ALA A 62 -15.98 -17.52 5.47
CA ALA A 62 -16.06 -18.80 4.77
C ALA A 62 -14.75 -19.13 4.01
N HIS A 63 -14.02 -18.11 3.55
CA HIS A 63 -12.75 -18.22 2.81
C HIS A 63 -11.51 -18.02 3.71
N LYS A 64 -11.44 -18.75 4.83
CA LYS A 64 -10.45 -18.55 5.91
C LYS A 64 -9.00 -18.44 5.42
N ILE A 65 -8.59 -19.34 4.50
CA ILE A 65 -7.22 -19.38 3.99
C ILE A 65 -6.93 -18.12 3.17
N ALA A 66 -7.80 -17.74 2.26
CA ALA A 66 -7.62 -16.55 1.41
C ALA A 66 -7.61 -15.27 2.25
N VAL A 67 -8.53 -15.12 3.20
CA VAL A 67 -8.58 -14.00 4.15
C VAL A 67 -7.31 -13.93 4.98
N SER A 68 -6.82 -15.06 5.50
CA SER A 68 -5.57 -15.08 6.29
C SER A 68 -4.35 -14.75 5.43
N THR A 69 -4.29 -15.26 4.20
CA THR A 69 -3.21 -14.94 3.26
C THR A 69 -3.21 -13.45 2.92
N PHE A 70 -4.38 -12.89 2.62
CA PHE A 70 -4.52 -11.46 2.37
C PHE A 70 -4.15 -10.63 3.62
N ALA A 71 -4.62 -11.02 4.80
CA ALA A 71 -4.29 -10.36 6.06
C ALA A 71 -2.78 -10.30 6.30
N VAL A 72 -2.07 -11.41 6.07
CA VAL A 72 -0.61 -11.46 6.25
C VAL A 72 0.11 -10.66 5.18
N ALA A 73 -0.25 -10.85 3.91
CA ALA A 73 0.43 -10.22 2.78
C ALA A 73 0.18 -8.71 2.71
N GLU A 74 -1.04 -8.25 2.98
CA GLU A 74 -1.45 -6.85 2.79
C GLU A 74 -1.34 -6.00 4.07
N LEU A 75 -1.49 -6.61 5.25
CA LEU A 75 -1.60 -5.87 6.50
C LEU A 75 -0.46 -6.19 7.48
N VAL A 76 -0.31 -7.46 7.88
CA VAL A 76 0.65 -7.84 8.93
C VAL A 76 2.08 -7.52 8.51
N VAL A 77 2.52 -8.07 7.37
CA VAL A 77 3.89 -7.92 6.89
C VAL A 77 4.16 -6.47 6.48
N PRO A 78 3.37 -5.83 5.60
CA PRO A 78 3.66 -4.47 5.16
C PRO A 78 3.64 -3.45 6.29
N PHE A 79 2.60 -3.43 7.13
CA PHE A 79 2.49 -2.38 8.15
C PHE A 79 3.57 -2.50 9.22
N SER A 80 3.95 -3.73 9.59
CA SER A 80 5.03 -3.96 10.55
C SER A 80 6.38 -3.61 9.96
N LEU A 81 6.67 -4.05 8.73
CA LEU A 81 7.96 -3.82 8.10
C LEU A 81 8.14 -2.37 7.62
N ILE A 82 7.08 -1.68 7.19
CA ILE A 82 7.15 -0.24 6.90
C ILE A 82 7.52 0.52 8.18
N ALA A 83 6.82 0.28 9.28
CA ALA A 83 7.13 0.92 10.55
C ALA A 83 8.56 0.56 11.04
N MET A 84 9.01 -0.68 10.83
CA MET A 84 10.36 -1.10 11.15
C MET A 84 11.40 -0.40 10.27
N GLY A 85 11.18 -0.37 8.96
CA GLY A 85 12.08 0.27 7.98
C GLY A 85 12.25 1.76 8.23
N GLU A 86 11.16 2.44 8.59
CA GLU A 86 11.20 3.87 8.91
C GLU A 86 12.03 4.24 10.15
N GLN A 87 12.46 3.29 10.94
CA GLN A 87 13.47 3.55 11.97
C GLN A 87 14.84 3.92 11.37
N TRP A 88 15.11 3.47 10.13
CA TRP A 88 16.43 3.58 9.49
C TRP A 88 16.43 4.41 8.21
N ILE A 89 15.28 4.63 7.60
CA ILE A 89 15.16 5.43 6.38
C ILE A 89 14.15 6.57 6.57
N SER A 90 14.17 7.53 5.64
CA SER A 90 13.25 8.66 5.66
C SER A 90 11.83 8.26 5.23
N SER A 91 10.84 9.02 5.66
CA SER A 91 9.44 8.83 5.25
C SER A 91 9.26 9.12 3.75
N SER A 92 9.99 10.08 3.21
CA SER A 92 10.06 10.37 1.77
C SER A 92 10.56 9.16 0.99
N LEU A 93 11.68 8.55 1.41
CA LEU A 93 12.23 7.37 0.75
C LEU A 93 11.28 6.18 0.83
N THR A 94 10.64 5.96 1.98
CA THR A 94 9.63 4.93 2.17
C THR A 94 8.49 5.08 1.16
N GLY A 95 7.90 6.29 1.05
CA GLY A 95 6.81 6.55 0.12
C GLY A 95 7.22 6.36 -1.34
N ILE A 96 8.45 6.74 -1.71
CA ILE A 96 8.98 6.55 -3.07
C ILE A 96 9.19 5.07 -3.38
N LEU A 97 9.74 4.29 -2.45
CA LEU A 97 9.94 2.84 -2.63
C LEU A 97 8.62 2.09 -2.77
N ILE A 98 7.57 2.48 -2.03
CA ILE A 98 6.22 1.90 -2.17
C ILE A 98 5.64 2.13 -3.57
N ALA A 99 6.03 3.19 -4.31
CA ALA A 99 5.63 3.39 -5.70
C ALA A 99 6.12 2.29 -6.67
N THR A 100 6.97 1.38 -6.21
CA THR A 100 7.38 0.20 -6.99
C THR A 100 6.39 -0.96 -6.93
N VAL A 101 5.31 -0.86 -6.14
CA VAL A 101 4.26 -1.90 -6.06
C VAL A 101 3.76 -2.32 -7.44
N PRO A 102 3.41 -1.42 -8.38
CA PRO A 102 2.95 -1.84 -9.71
C PRO A 102 4.00 -2.63 -10.49
N LEU A 103 5.28 -2.33 -10.31
CA LEU A 103 6.39 -3.12 -10.92
C LEU A 103 6.42 -4.53 -10.34
N SER A 104 6.28 -4.65 -9.02
CA SER A 104 6.28 -5.94 -8.31
C SER A 104 5.06 -6.79 -8.67
N VAL A 105 3.90 -6.18 -8.90
CA VAL A 105 2.71 -6.89 -9.42
C VAL A 105 3.02 -7.56 -10.76
N VAL A 106 3.65 -6.86 -11.70
CA VAL A 106 4.02 -7.42 -13.01
C VAL A 106 4.93 -8.64 -12.89
N VAL A 107 5.85 -8.63 -11.91
CA VAL A 107 6.79 -9.74 -11.66
C VAL A 107 6.09 -10.92 -10.95
N ILE A 108 5.18 -10.65 -10.01
CA ILE A 108 4.56 -11.65 -9.15
C ILE A 108 3.30 -12.27 -9.78
N ALA A 109 2.54 -11.52 -10.59
CA ALA A 109 1.28 -11.97 -11.18
C ALA A 109 1.35 -13.32 -11.95
N PRO A 110 2.45 -13.65 -12.67
CA PRO A 110 2.59 -14.97 -13.30
C PRO A 110 2.53 -16.15 -12.31
N LEU A 111 2.99 -15.97 -11.07
CA LEU A 111 2.93 -17.00 -10.01
C LEU A 111 1.47 -17.29 -9.60
N PHE A 112 0.57 -16.34 -9.80
CA PHE A 112 -0.87 -16.47 -9.57
C PHE A 112 -1.63 -16.95 -10.82
N GLY A 113 -0.91 -17.36 -11.88
CA GLY A 113 -1.50 -17.90 -13.10
C GLY A 113 -2.00 -16.83 -14.08
N VAL A 114 -1.63 -15.56 -13.88
CA VAL A 114 -1.90 -14.49 -14.84
C VAL A 114 -0.97 -14.66 -16.04
N LYS A 115 -1.52 -15.15 -17.15
CA LYS A 115 -0.77 -15.43 -18.38
C LYS A 115 -0.70 -14.20 -19.29
N GLU A 116 -0.14 -13.11 -18.82
CA GLU A 116 0.16 -11.97 -19.69
C GLU A 116 1.56 -12.09 -20.29
N ARG A 117 1.68 -11.87 -21.61
CA ARG A 117 3.00 -11.77 -22.25
C ARG A 117 3.68 -10.47 -21.81
N ILE A 118 4.83 -10.60 -21.16
CA ILE A 118 5.64 -9.45 -20.79
C ILE A 118 6.34 -8.93 -22.08
N GLY A 119 5.78 -7.90 -22.68
CA GLY A 119 6.37 -7.26 -23.87
C GLY A 119 7.61 -6.42 -23.53
N ALA A 120 8.37 -6.02 -24.57
CA ALA A 120 9.59 -5.24 -24.42
C ALA A 120 9.41 -3.94 -23.61
N LEU A 121 8.27 -3.25 -23.78
CA LEU A 121 7.95 -2.03 -23.02
C LEU A 121 7.81 -2.29 -21.52
N ARG A 122 7.21 -3.41 -21.13
CA ARG A 122 7.10 -3.80 -19.72
C ARG A 122 8.47 -4.13 -19.11
N ILE A 123 9.31 -4.83 -19.87
CA ILE A 123 10.69 -5.13 -19.45
C ILE A 123 11.49 -3.82 -19.29
N ALA A 124 11.39 -2.91 -20.25
CA ALA A 124 12.04 -1.60 -20.14
C ALA A 124 11.51 -0.81 -18.91
N GLY A 125 10.21 -0.81 -18.68
CA GLY A 125 9.60 -0.19 -17.50
C GLY A 125 10.11 -0.77 -16.19
N LEU A 126 10.20 -2.11 -16.08
CA LEU A 126 10.79 -2.80 -14.93
C LEU A 126 12.26 -2.38 -14.71
N ALA A 127 13.07 -2.41 -15.79
CA ALA A 127 14.48 -2.04 -15.71
C ALA A 127 14.65 -0.59 -15.26
N ILE A 128 13.93 0.37 -15.86
CA ILE A 128 13.97 1.79 -15.48
C ILE A 128 13.54 1.97 -14.02
N GLY A 129 12.45 1.35 -13.59
CA GLY A 129 11.95 1.48 -12.22
C GLY A 129 12.91 0.92 -11.17
N PHE A 130 13.49 -0.25 -11.40
CA PHE A 130 14.49 -0.81 -10.48
C PHE A 130 15.83 -0.05 -10.52
N CYS A 131 16.26 0.48 -11.68
CA CYS A 131 17.38 1.40 -11.73
C CYS A 131 17.11 2.68 -10.92
N GLY A 132 15.86 3.16 -10.88
CA GLY A 132 15.44 4.27 -10.02
C GLY A 132 15.63 3.95 -8.53
N VAL A 133 15.29 2.75 -8.08
CA VAL A 133 15.55 2.31 -6.70
C VAL A 133 17.04 2.34 -6.39
N ILE A 134 17.87 1.77 -7.27
CA ILE A 134 19.33 1.73 -7.11
C ILE A 134 19.91 3.16 -7.11
N ALA A 135 19.41 4.04 -7.97
CA ALA A 135 19.86 5.42 -8.03
C ALA A 135 19.59 6.19 -6.72
N ILE A 136 18.39 6.04 -6.15
CA ILE A 136 18.06 6.69 -4.87
C ILE A 136 18.96 6.17 -3.75
N VAL A 137 19.04 4.85 -3.61
CA VAL A 137 19.78 4.23 -2.51
C VAL A 137 21.30 4.42 -2.65
N GLY A 138 21.81 4.41 -3.90
CA GLY A 138 23.24 4.53 -4.17
C GLY A 138 23.77 5.97 -4.16
N LEU A 139 22.94 6.96 -4.50
CA LEU A 139 23.35 8.36 -4.56
C LEU A 139 23.10 9.12 -3.24
N ASP A 140 22.25 8.60 -2.39
CA ASP A 140 21.89 9.23 -1.11
C ASP A 140 22.80 8.68 0.00
N SER A 141 24.07 9.08 -0.05
CA SER A 141 25.15 8.59 0.84
C SER A 141 25.01 9.02 2.31
N GLY A 142 23.94 9.72 2.69
CA GLY A 142 23.73 10.26 4.05
C GLY A 142 23.12 9.28 5.06
N HIS A 143 22.79 8.06 4.66
CA HIS A 143 22.13 7.08 5.52
C HIS A 143 23.13 6.17 6.23
N GLY A 144 22.85 5.87 7.52
CA GLY A 144 23.68 5.01 8.35
C GLY A 144 23.76 3.57 7.86
N PRO A 145 24.49 2.68 8.58
CA PRO A 145 24.76 1.29 8.17
C PRO A 145 23.49 0.44 8.01
N MET A 146 22.37 0.87 8.57
CA MET A 146 21.08 0.15 8.50
C MET A 146 20.21 0.55 7.30
N LEU A 147 20.70 1.42 6.39
CA LEU A 147 19.96 1.82 5.18
C LEU A 147 19.40 0.61 4.41
N TRP A 148 20.26 -0.36 4.11
CA TRP A 148 19.88 -1.55 3.35
C TRP A 148 18.84 -2.42 4.07
N ALA A 149 18.89 -2.49 5.39
CA ALA A 149 17.88 -3.17 6.20
C ALA A 149 16.52 -2.45 6.08
N GLY A 150 16.51 -1.12 6.17
CA GLY A 150 15.31 -0.32 5.94
C GLY A 150 14.73 -0.53 4.55
N VAL A 151 15.56 -0.42 3.51
CA VAL A 151 15.15 -0.68 2.13
C VAL A 151 14.59 -2.11 1.96
N ALA A 152 15.25 -3.12 2.52
CA ALA A 152 14.78 -4.50 2.46
C ALA A 152 13.40 -4.66 3.12
N CYS A 153 13.15 -4.04 4.29
CA CYS A 153 11.85 -4.04 4.92
C CYS A 153 10.77 -3.46 4.01
N ILE A 154 11.05 -2.33 3.34
CA ILE A 154 10.08 -1.74 2.42
C ILE A 154 9.89 -2.61 1.18
N MET A 155 10.93 -3.20 0.60
CA MET A 155 10.80 -4.05 -0.59
C MET A 155 10.02 -5.35 -0.30
N VAL A 156 10.15 -5.92 0.90
CA VAL A 156 9.30 -7.05 1.34
C VAL A 156 7.84 -6.58 1.51
N SER A 157 7.62 -5.39 2.04
CA SER A 157 6.28 -4.78 2.13
C SER A 157 5.66 -4.57 0.75
N VAL A 158 6.45 -4.09 -0.21
CA VAL A 158 6.05 -3.93 -1.62
C VAL A 158 5.64 -5.27 -2.23
N ALA A 159 6.37 -6.35 -1.97
CA ALA A 159 5.97 -7.68 -2.42
C ALA A 159 4.64 -8.13 -1.79
N GLY A 160 4.43 -7.84 -0.51
CA GLY A 160 3.15 -8.07 0.17
C GLY A 160 1.99 -7.34 -0.51
N TYR A 161 2.13 -6.04 -0.73
CA TYR A 161 1.14 -5.22 -1.45
C TYR A 161 0.91 -5.65 -2.91
N ALA A 162 1.87 -6.30 -3.53
CA ALA A 162 1.67 -6.89 -4.86
C ALA A 162 0.88 -8.21 -4.79
N ILE A 163 1.05 -8.99 -3.72
CA ILE A 163 0.36 -10.26 -3.51
C ILE A 163 -1.11 -10.05 -3.09
N GLY A 164 -1.38 -9.07 -2.22
CA GLY A 164 -2.72 -8.85 -1.66
C GLY A 164 -3.82 -8.77 -2.70
N PRO A 165 -3.78 -7.82 -3.67
CA PRO A 165 -4.78 -7.71 -4.72
C PRO A 165 -4.94 -8.99 -5.56
N LEU A 166 -3.84 -9.71 -5.84
CA LEU A 166 -3.87 -10.98 -6.59
C LEU A 166 -4.60 -12.09 -5.82
N VAL A 167 -4.48 -12.11 -4.49
CA VAL A 167 -5.24 -13.03 -3.63
C VAL A 167 -6.72 -12.69 -3.67
N VAL A 168 -7.08 -11.40 -3.57
CA VAL A 168 -8.47 -10.95 -3.63
C VAL A 168 -9.09 -11.30 -4.98
N GLU A 169 -8.43 -10.97 -6.08
CA GLU A 169 -8.92 -11.25 -7.44
C GLU A 169 -9.15 -12.75 -7.68
N ARG A 170 -8.23 -13.59 -7.19
CA ARG A 170 -8.29 -15.03 -7.48
C ARG A 170 -9.18 -15.84 -6.55
N TYR A 171 -9.22 -15.47 -5.26
CA TYR A 171 -9.80 -16.32 -4.22
C TYR A 171 -10.93 -15.66 -3.41
N LEU A 172 -11.17 -14.36 -3.58
CA LEU A 172 -12.19 -13.60 -2.87
C LEU A 172 -13.07 -12.76 -3.81
N SER A 173 -13.09 -13.10 -5.10
CA SER A 173 -13.85 -12.36 -6.13
C SER A 173 -15.37 -12.42 -5.93
N ASP A 174 -15.87 -13.40 -5.20
CA ASP A 174 -17.27 -13.58 -4.82
C ASP A 174 -17.62 -12.94 -3.47
N VAL A 175 -16.63 -12.39 -2.77
CA VAL A 175 -16.78 -11.72 -1.46
C VAL A 175 -16.79 -10.21 -1.67
N ASP A 176 -17.72 -9.54 -0.99
CA ASP A 176 -17.72 -8.08 -0.93
C ASP A 176 -16.38 -7.55 -0.37
N GLU A 177 -15.78 -6.58 -1.05
CA GLU A 177 -14.46 -6.04 -0.73
C GLU A 177 -14.37 -5.54 0.72
N LEU A 178 -15.43 -4.89 1.22
CA LEU A 178 -15.48 -4.44 2.62
C LEU A 178 -15.46 -5.63 3.59
N GLY A 179 -16.16 -6.71 3.26
CA GLY A 179 -16.16 -7.94 4.06
C GLY A 179 -14.78 -8.59 4.10
N ALA A 180 -14.13 -8.71 2.94
CA ALA A 180 -12.78 -9.27 2.83
C ALA A 180 -11.78 -8.47 3.67
N VAL A 181 -11.78 -7.14 3.53
CA VAL A 181 -10.88 -6.25 4.28
C VAL A 181 -11.19 -6.29 5.78
N ALA A 182 -12.45 -6.20 6.18
CA ALA A 182 -12.82 -6.22 7.61
C ALA A 182 -12.43 -7.55 8.29
N ALA A 183 -12.67 -8.69 7.63
CA ALA A 183 -12.25 -9.99 8.13
C ALA A 183 -10.72 -10.09 8.25
N SER A 184 -10.00 -9.56 7.27
CA SER A 184 -8.52 -9.56 7.25
C SER A 184 -7.94 -8.64 8.34
N LEU A 185 -8.58 -7.51 8.64
CA LEU A 185 -8.19 -6.64 9.76
C LEU A 185 -8.34 -7.36 11.10
N VAL A 186 -9.41 -8.16 11.29
CA VAL A 186 -9.57 -8.99 12.49
C VAL A 186 -8.45 -10.01 12.60
N VAL A 187 -8.18 -10.76 11.54
CA VAL A 187 -7.11 -11.77 11.53
C VAL A 187 -5.76 -11.10 11.80
N ALA A 188 -5.45 -10.00 11.12
CA ALA A 188 -4.18 -9.28 11.30
C ALA A 188 -4.02 -8.72 12.71
N SER A 189 -5.10 -8.18 13.31
CA SER A 189 -5.09 -7.70 14.69
C SER A 189 -4.80 -8.82 15.68
N LEU A 190 -5.41 -10.00 15.48
CA LEU A 190 -5.19 -11.18 16.35
C LEU A 190 -3.77 -11.75 16.18
N VAL A 191 -3.24 -11.77 14.94
CA VAL A 191 -1.88 -12.26 14.66
C VAL A 191 -0.82 -11.37 15.31
N LEU A 192 -1.00 -10.04 15.26
CA LEU A 192 -0.03 -9.10 15.83
C LEU A 192 -0.20 -8.90 17.33
N LEU A 193 -1.35 -9.24 17.93
CA LEU A 193 -1.63 -9.02 19.35
C LEU A 193 -0.56 -9.58 20.30
N PRO A 194 -0.08 -10.83 20.17
CA PRO A 194 0.94 -11.36 21.08
C PRO A 194 2.24 -10.56 21.02
N LEU A 195 2.66 -10.18 19.81
CA LEU A 195 3.87 -9.39 19.60
C LEU A 195 3.71 -7.95 20.11
N ALA A 196 2.52 -7.35 19.92
CA ALA A 196 2.21 -6.02 20.41
C ALA A 196 2.20 -5.98 21.95
N VAL A 197 1.63 -6.99 22.60
CA VAL A 197 1.66 -7.11 24.07
C VAL A 197 3.08 -7.30 24.57
N TRP A 198 3.89 -8.11 23.90
CA TRP A 198 5.28 -8.34 24.31
C TRP A 198 6.16 -7.09 24.12
N SER A 199 5.91 -6.30 23.07
CA SER A 199 6.65 -5.08 22.78
C SER A 199 5.94 -3.79 23.26
N ALA A 200 4.96 -3.95 24.16
CA ALA A 200 4.23 -2.82 24.72
C ALA A 200 5.18 -1.87 25.47
N PRO A 201 4.99 -0.54 25.32
CA PRO A 201 5.83 0.43 26.00
C PRO A 201 5.66 0.32 27.54
N SER A 202 6.76 0.48 28.27
CA SER A 202 6.74 0.44 29.74
C SER A 202 6.14 1.70 30.38
N GLN A 203 6.05 2.78 29.60
CA GLN A 203 5.45 4.05 30.00
C GLN A 203 4.28 4.40 29.08
N MET A 204 3.37 5.23 29.57
CA MET A 204 2.26 5.73 28.76
C MET A 204 2.79 6.55 27.57
N PRO A 205 2.47 6.18 26.34
CA PRO A 205 2.87 6.94 25.16
C PRO A 205 2.32 8.36 25.19
N SER A 206 3.02 9.31 24.56
CA SER A 206 2.58 10.69 24.45
C SER A 206 1.25 10.80 23.70
N ALA A 207 0.50 11.86 23.96
CA ALA A 207 -0.71 12.18 23.23
C ALA A 207 -0.45 12.32 21.71
N LEU A 208 0.76 12.76 21.31
CA LEU A 208 1.17 12.88 19.92
C LEU A 208 1.24 11.50 19.27
N SER A 209 1.92 10.52 19.86
CA SER A 209 2.06 9.17 19.35
C SER A 209 0.72 8.44 19.29
N LEU A 210 -0.14 8.60 20.31
CA LEU A 210 -1.48 8.02 20.31
C LEU A 210 -2.37 8.63 19.21
N THR A 211 -2.31 9.96 19.03
CA THR A 211 -3.03 10.66 17.96
C THR A 211 -2.54 10.20 16.59
N ALA A 212 -1.23 10.03 16.42
CA ALA A 212 -0.65 9.53 15.18
C ALA A 212 -1.20 8.14 14.82
N VAL A 213 -1.25 7.21 15.78
CA VAL A 213 -1.84 5.88 15.57
C VAL A 213 -3.35 5.97 15.29
N ALA A 214 -4.08 6.86 15.96
CA ALA A 214 -5.50 7.09 15.69
C ALA A 214 -5.74 7.58 14.26
N VAL A 215 -4.96 8.55 13.79
CA VAL A 215 -5.01 9.03 12.39
C VAL A 215 -4.67 7.90 11.41
N LEU A 216 -3.61 7.12 11.68
CA LEU A 216 -3.24 5.97 10.86
C LEU A 216 -4.36 4.94 10.74
N GLY A 217 -5.01 4.59 11.84
CA GLY A 217 -6.08 3.58 11.86
C GLY A 217 -7.37 4.10 11.27
N VAL A 218 -7.84 5.25 11.73
CA VAL A 218 -9.17 5.77 11.37
C VAL A 218 -9.15 6.47 10.01
N ALA A 219 -8.25 7.42 9.81
CA ALA A 219 -8.21 8.19 8.57
C ALA A 219 -7.46 7.45 7.46
N CYS A 220 -6.20 7.05 7.70
CA CYS A 220 -5.34 6.50 6.65
C CYS A 220 -5.65 5.02 6.31
N THR A 221 -6.45 4.34 7.12
CA THR A 221 -6.87 2.96 6.83
C THR A 221 -8.38 2.86 6.64
N ALA A 222 -9.20 3.08 7.65
CA ALA A 222 -10.64 2.84 7.55
C ALA A 222 -11.33 3.81 6.57
N LEU A 223 -11.17 5.12 6.77
CA LEU A 223 -11.77 6.14 5.90
C LEU A 223 -11.20 6.06 4.48
N ALA A 224 -9.88 5.89 4.35
CA ALA A 224 -9.24 5.80 3.04
C ALA A 224 -9.76 4.62 2.22
N LEU A 225 -9.94 3.44 2.80
CA LEU A 225 -10.52 2.27 2.13
C LEU A 225 -11.97 2.53 1.73
N PHE A 226 -12.77 3.16 2.59
CA PHE A 226 -14.13 3.54 2.25
C PHE A 226 -14.18 4.50 1.06
N LEU A 227 -13.33 5.53 1.05
CA LEU A 227 -13.22 6.49 -0.06
C LEU A 227 -12.67 5.84 -1.33
N TYR A 228 -11.77 4.88 -1.21
CA TYR A 228 -11.22 4.17 -2.35
C TYR A 228 -12.28 3.30 -3.04
N PHE A 229 -13.08 2.55 -2.28
CA PHE A 229 -14.20 1.79 -2.84
C PHE A 229 -15.27 2.70 -3.47
N PHE A 230 -15.56 3.85 -2.83
CA PHE A 230 -16.44 4.85 -3.44
C PHE A 230 -15.86 5.36 -4.77
N LEU A 231 -14.57 5.64 -4.83
CA LEU A 231 -13.90 6.12 -6.04
C LEU A 231 -13.90 5.05 -7.15
N ILE A 232 -13.69 3.78 -6.82
CA ILE A 232 -13.79 2.67 -7.77
C ILE A 232 -15.19 2.59 -8.37
N ASN A 233 -16.22 2.67 -7.54
CA ASN A 233 -17.62 2.62 -8.00
C ASN A 233 -17.99 3.81 -8.87
N GLU A 234 -17.51 5.01 -8.56
CA GLU A 234 -17.86 6.26 -9.28
C GLU A 234 -17.03 6.47 -10.56
N ALA A 235 -15.73 6.13 -10.52
CA ALA A 235 -14.78 6.45 -11.59
C ALA A 235 -14.17 5.23 -12.28
N GLY A 236 -14.35 4.04 -11.72
CA GLY A 236 -13.74 2.80 -12.17
C GLY A 236 -12.34 2.55 -11.60
N ALA A 237 -11.97 1.27 -11.45
CA ALA A 237 -10.71 0.83 -10.83
C ALA A 237 -9.45 1.43 -11.51
N ALA A 238 -9.45 1.53 -12.85
CA ALA A 238 -8.31 2.06 -13.59
C ALA A 238 -8.02 3.55 -13.28
N ARG A 239 -9.04 4.35 -12.99
CA ARG A 239 -8.86 5.75 -12.59
C ARG A 239 -8.53 5.87 -11.10
N ALA A 240 -9.11 5.02 -10.27
CA ALA A 240 -8.82 4.97 -8.84
C ALA A 240 -7.35 4.60 -8.59
N SER A 241 -6.76 3.70 -9.36
CA SER A 241 -5.36 3.28 -9.20
C SER A 241 -4.33 4.39 -9.46
N VAL A 242 -4.72 5.49 -10.14
CA VAL A 242 -3.84 6.66 -10.36
C VAL A 242 -3.42 7.32 -9.03
N VAL A 243 -4.19 7.15 -7.96
CA VAL A 243 -3.83 7.62 -6.61
C VAL A 243 -2.43 7.12 -6.23
N ALA A 244 -2.08 5.88 -6.56
CA ALA A 244 -0.79 5.27 -6.24
C ALA A 244 0.42 6.01 -6.85
N TYR A 245 0.24 6.74 -7.94
CA TYR A 245 1.32 7.52 -8.57
C TYR A 245 1.50 8.90 -7.95
N ILE A 246 0.49 9.42 -7.23
CA ILE A 246 0.54 10.74 -6.59
C ILE A 246 1.05 10.64 -5.15
N ASN A 247 0.72 9.54 -4.46
CA ASN A 247 1.10 9.32 -3.07
C ASN A 247 2.59 9.53 -2.78
N PRO A 248 3.55 9.06 -3.60
CA PRO A 248 4.97 9.29 -3.35
C PRO A 248 5.36 10.77 -3.38
N ALA A 249 4.74 11.55 -4.27
CA ALA A 249 4.97 12.99 -4.33
C ALA A 249 4.46 13.69 -3.07
N VAL A 250 3.28 13.32 -2.58
CA VAL A 250 2.73 13.86 -1.31
C VAL A 250 3.62 13.46 -0.14
N ALA A 251 4.06 12.20 -0.07
CA ALA A 251 4.96 11.73 0.99
C ALA A 251 6.30 12.49 0.97
N ALA A 252 6.90 12.70 -0.22
CA ALA A 252 8.13 13.44 -0.37
C ALA A 252 7.98 14.91 0.05
N VAL A 253 6.89 15.58 -0.36
CA VAL A 253 6.63 16.97 0.04
C VAL A 253 6.49 17.09 1.57
N ILE A 254 5.75 16.20 2.21
CA ILE A 254 5.56 16.22 3.66
C ILE A 254 6.88 15.92 4.38
N GLY A 255 7.64 14.90 3.94
CA GLY A 255 8.92 14.58 4.53
C GLY A 255 9.89 15.75 4.48
N VAL A 256 9.99 16.43 3.32
CA VAL A 256 10.85 17.60 3.14
C VAL A 256 10.37 18.81 3.95
N VAL A 257 9.09 19.19 3.80
CA VAL A 257 8.58 20.45 4.36
C VAL A 257 8.33 20.37 5.87
N VAL A 258 7.85 19.20 6.35
CA VAL A 258 7.42 19.05 7.75
C VAL A 258 8.49 18.38 8.61
N LEU A 259 9.16 17.34 8.06
CA LEU A 259 10.18 16.60 8.80
C LEU A 259 11.61 17.11 8.51
N ASN A 260 11.78 18.11 7.61
CA ASN A 260 13.09 18.61 7.17
C ASN A 260 14.01 17.49 6.63
N GLU A 261 13.41 16.48 5.96
CA GLU A 261 14.17 15.38 5.37
C GLU A 261 14.98 15.88 4.16
N PRO A 262 16.20 15.37 3.94
CA PRO A 262 16.98 15.74 2.78
C PRO A 262 16.31 15.21 1.49
N PHE A 263 16.27 16.06 0.47
CA PHE A 263 15.73 15.69 -0.85
C PHE A 263 16.70 16.18 -1.93
N GLY A 264 17.57 15.28 -2.35
CA GLY A 264 18.60 15.58 -3.33
C GLY A 264 18.14 15.35 -4.77
N ALA A 265 18.99 15.76 -5.72
CA ALA A 265 18.75 15.50 -7.14
C ALA A 265 18.67 13.99 -7.46
N GLY A 266 19.41 13.15 -6.74
CA GLY A 266 19.35 11.69 -6.84
C GLY A 266 17.99 11.15 -6.47
N THR A 267 17.41 11.62 -5.35
CA THR A 267 16.07 11.26 -4.90
C THR A 267 15.01 11.67 -5.91
N ALA A 268 15.09 12.90 -6.45
CA ALA A 268 14.19 13.39 -7.48
C ALA A 268 14.25 12.56 -8.77
N ALA A 269 15.47 12.30 -9.26
CA ALA A 269 15.69 11.49 -10.47
C ALA A 269 15.19 10.05 -10.28
N GLY A 270 15.52 9.42 -9.17
CA GLY A 270 15.08 8.05 -8.87
C GLY A 270 13.55 7.95 -8.72
N MET A 271 12.91 8.92 -8.06
CA MET A 271 11.44 8.99 -7.99
C MET A 271 10.83 9.10 -9.40
N ALA A 272 11.35 9.98 -10.25
CA ALA A 272 10.89 10.12 -11.64
C ALA A 272 11.06 8.80 -12.42
N MET A 273 12.19 8.10 -12.26
CA MET A 273 12.45 6.80 -12.90
C MET A 273 11.47 5.72 -12.39
N ILE A 274 11.20 5.66 -11.09
CA ILE A 274 10.25 4.69 -10.52
C ILE A 274 8.84 4.95 -11.06
N LEU A 275 8.37 6.19 -11.03
CA LEU A 275 7.03 6.55 -11.51
C LEU A 275 6.89 6.31 -13.02
N PHE A 276 7.88 6.72 -13.82
CA PHE A 276 7.87 6.48 -15.27
C PHE A 276 7.98 4.99 -15.60
N GLY A 277 8.87 4.26 -14.92
CA GLY A 277 9.00 2.81 -15.08
C GLY A 277 7.74 2.06 -14.72
N SER A 278 7.07 2.44 -13.62
CA SER A 278 5.79 1.87 -13.19
C SER A 278 4.68 2.15 -14.22
N TRP A 279 4.60 3.38 -14.73
CA TRP A 279 3.65 3.74 -15.78
C TRP A 279 3.89 2.93 -17.07
N LEU A 280 5.14 2.79 -17.49
CA LEU A 280 5.50 2.03 -18.68
C LEU A 280 5.24 0.53 -18.51
N ALA A 281 5.51 -0.03 -17.34
CA ALA A 281 5.29 -1.45 -17.05
C ALA A 281 3.81 -1.83 -16.94
N THR A 282 2.95 -0.90 -16.48
CA THR A 282 1.51 -1.13 -16.31
C THR A 282 0.67 -0.65 -17.50
N GLY A 283 1.28 0.05 -18.47
CA GLY A 283 0.61 0.52 -19.67
C GLY A 283 -0.04 -0.62 -20.46
N LYS A 284 -1.26 -0.40 -20.94
CA LYS A 284 -2.04 -1.39 -21.71
C LYS A 284 -1.24 -1.85 -22.93
N SER A 285 -0.96 -3.15 -23.01
CA SER A 285 -0.52 -3.76 -24.26
C SER A 285 -1.68 -3.67 -25.25
N LYS A 286 -1.48 -3.01 -26.39
CA LYS A 286 -2.46 -2.92 -27.51
C LYS A 286 -2.95 -4.30 -28.01
N ALA A 287 -2.30 -5.38 -27.59
CA ALA A 287 -2.69 -6.76 -27.94
C ALA A 287 -3.93 -7.28 -27.18
N ALA A 288 -4.39 -6.62 -26.12
CA ALA A 288 -5.57 -7.04 -25.37
C ALA A 288 -6.89 -6.47 -25.93
N GLU A 289 -6.85 -5.33 -26.62
CA GLU A 289 -8.06 -4.74 -27.22
C GLU A 289 -8.56 -5.47 -28.48
N GLY A 290 -7.70 -6.28 -29.13
CA GLY A 290 -8.07 -7.05 -30.31
C GLY A 290 -8.89 -8.33 -30.05
N ARG A 291 -9.02 -8.80 -28.80
CA ARG A 291 -9.70 -10.04 -28.43
C ARG A 291 -11.07 -9.89 -27.79
N LEU A 292 -11.56 -8.67 -27.62
CA LEU A 292 -12.90 -8.39 -27.07
C LEU A 292 -13.93 -8.01 -28.14
N LYS A 293 -13.68 -8.32 -29.42
CA LYS A 293 -14.76 -8.39 -30.41
C LYS A 293 -15.17 -9.86 -30.54
N PRO A 294 -16.27 -10.32 -29.93
CA PRO A 294 -16.91 -11.56 -30.34
C PRO A 294 -17.38 -11.32 -31.75
N ASP A 295 -17.15 -12.31 -32.63
CA ASP A 295 -17.78 -12.44 -33.94
C ASP A 295 -19.31 -12.47 -33.78
N ALA A 296 -19.92 -11.29 -33.78
CA ALA A 296 -21.36 -11.10 -33.84
C ALA A 296 -21.75 -10.64 -35.25
N GLN A 297 -21.24 -11.36 -36.24
CA GLN A 297 -21.74 -11.31 -37.63
C GLN A 297 -21.49 -12.64 -38.32
N GLN A 298 -22.21 -13.67 -37.91
CA GLN A 298 -22.56 -14.84 -38.76
C GLN A 298 -23.55 -15.70 -37.97
N ALA A 299 -24.85 -15.34 -38.05
CA ALA A 299 -25.98 -16.23 -38.04
C ALA A 299 -27.22 -15.41 -38.45
#